data_307d16662402bc637e9163593d56640f
#
_entry.id   307d16662402bc637e9163593d56640f
#
_cell.length_a   1.000
_cell.length_b   1.000
_cell.length_c   1.000
_cell.angle_alpha   90.00
_cell.angle_beta   90.00
_cell.angle_gamma   90.00
#
_symmetry.space_group_name_H-M   'P 1'
#
loop_
_entity.id
_entity.type
_entity.pdbx_description
1 polymer ?
#
loop_
_entity_poly.entity_id
_entity_poly.type
_entity_poly.pdbx_seq_one_letter_code
_entity_poly.pdbx_strand_id
1 'polypeptide(L)'
;MMVVREIILALMGFSATKMTVSKINSENRKRIFLMTNNSLLDHKDWGFPVPIFYGPGRIAEIGSICKNLEINNPLIVTDRGSSKLSFIQELRSVLFKAGISSELFFEISPNPVGDEIEAGCIAYRDGNHDAIIGIGGGSGMDGAKAICLTVNNDFDLWAFDYNKPVPQIRSLDLFPKLIMVPTTAGTGAETESTAMVTHAGKGMKFCLDHPQLKISAAILDPSLTLGLPPSLTAWTGVDALTHAIEAYIVPDFHPLCDGAAIEALRLIGKYLVKSVEEPENLEARGGMLVGSCLAGISFLKGLGFVHAISHMVGAEYDTQHGLTNAIVLPVVLRYNLPSLDKKRNHMADALGMSDKTSDGFIGEIEAKLDRLNIPKSLSEIGVPFECASRISEKAMLDSAASTNPVRGGVAQVKELVEQSIKKAR
;
A
#
# COMPACT_ATOMS: atom_id res chain seq x y z
N MET A 1 -12.47 20.91 35.12
CA MET A 1 -11.42 20.73 34.10
C MET A 1 -11.35 21.84 33.03
N MET A 2 -12.42 22.58 32.75
CA MET A 2 -12.39 23.72 31.81
C MET A 2 -11.65 24.97 32.36
N VAL A 3 -11.72 25.25 33.63
CA VAL A 3 -11.14 26.46 34.24
C VAL A 3 -9.61 26.45 34.31
N VAL A 4 -8.97 25.29 34.38
CA VAL A 4 -7.49 25.19 34.41
C VAL A 4 -6.86 25.42 33.04
N ARG A 5 -7.59 25.18 31.97
CA ARG A 5 -7.13 25.36 30.58
C ARG A 5 -7.07 26.85 30.17
N GLU A 6 -7.98 27.67 30.71
CA GLU A 6 -8.01 29.11 30.41
C GLU A 6 -6.94 29.89 31.16
N ILE A 7 -6.53 29.44 32.35
CA ILE A 7 -5.48 30.09 33.14
C ILE A 7 -4.08 29.88 32.52
N ILE A 8 -3.83 28.75 31.92
CA ILE A 8 -2.54 28.46 31.25
C ILE A 8 -2.42 29.27 29.95
N LEU A 9 -3.50 29.49 29.21
CA LEU A 9 -3.50 30.29 27.99
C LEU A 9 -3.33 31.80 28.24
N ALA A 10 -3.82 32.31 29.38
CA ALA A 10 -3.67 33.70 29.77
C ALA A 10 -2.24 34.04 30.22
N LEU A 11 -1.46 33.07 30.75
CA LEU A 11 -0.09 33.25 31.17
C LEU A 11 0.94 33.23 30.02
N MET A 12 0.55 32.77 28.83
CA MET A 12 1.43 32.69 27.65
C MET A 12 1.25 33.81 26.62
N GLY A 13 0.41 34.82 26.89
CA GLY A 13 0.33 36.04 26.07
C GLY A 13 -0.19 35.87 24.63
N PHE A 14 -0.90 34.79 24.34
CA PHE A 14 -1.45 34.54 23.00
C PHE A 14 -2.93 34.97 22.93
N SER A 15 -3.20 36.02 22.17
CA SER A 15 -4.55 36.42 21.75
C SER A 15 -5.21 35.29 20.95
N ALA A 16 -6.39 34.87 21.39
CA ALA A 16 -7.20 33.81 20.76
C ALA A 16 -7.75 34.30 19.40
N THR A 17 -6.96 34.23 18.36
CA THR A 17 -7.46 34.23 16.99
C THR A 17 -7.68 32.76 16.60
N LYS A 18 -8.93 32.41 16.25
CA LYS A 18 -9.32 31.10 15.70
C LYS A 18 -8.46 30.77 14.48
N MET A 19 -7.32 30.09 14.68
CA MET A 19 -6.65 29.37 13.60
C MET A 19 -7.41 28.09 13.35
N THR A 20 -8.08 28.00 12.23
CA THR A 20 -8.79 26.81 11.77
C THR A 20 -7.81 25.67 11.55
N VAL A 21 -8.17 24.46 11.97
CA VAL A 21 -7.41 23.19 11.82
C VAL A 21 -6.90 22.95 10.39
N SER A 22 -7.56 23.56 9.37
CA SER A 22 -7.19 23.48 7.96
C SER A 22 -5.85 24.12 7.59
N LYS A 23 -5.43 25.21 8.27
CA LYS A 23 -4.13 25.86 7.99
C LYS A 23 -2.96 25.05 8.53
N ILE A 24 -3.16 24.33 9.64
CA ILE A 24 -2.11 23.51 10.26
C ILE A 24 -1.71 22.34 9.34
N ASN A 25 -2.69 21.71 8.65
CA ASN A 25 -2.42 20.55 7.80
C ASN A 25 -1.71 20.86 6.47
N SER A 26 -2.00 22.00 5.83
CA SER A 26 -1.37 22.36 4.55
C SER A 26 0.07 22.87 4.70
N GLU A 27 0.38 23.54 5.82
CA GLU A 27 1.74 23.95 6.13
C GLU A 27 2.61 22.80 6.62
N ASN A 28 2.04 21.80 7.34
CA ASN A 28 2.76 20.63 7.78
C ASN A 28 3.14 19.70 6.61
N ARG A 29 2.29 19.52 5.59
CA ARG A 29 2.68 18.79 4.38
C ARG A 29 3.83 19.47 3.60
N LYS A 30 3.89 20.78 3.54
CA LYS A 30 5.03 21.53 2.96
C LYS A 30 6.30 21.47 3.82
N ARG A 31 6.19 21.36 5.14
CA ARG A 31 7.34 21.22 6.04
C ARG A 31 8.01 19.85 5.99
N ILE A 32 7.28 18.77 5.70
CA ILE A 32 7.83 17.41 5.53
C ILE A 32 8.87 17.39 4.40
N PHE A 33 8.74 18.24 3.39
CA PHE A 33 9.68 18.34 2.26
C PHE A 33 11.06 18.97 2.60
N LEU A 34 11.25 19.54 3.81
CA LEU A 34 12.44 20.31 4.16
C LEU A 34 13.21 19.83 5.40
N MET A 35 12.85 18.70 6.00
CA MET A 35 13.45 18.32 7.28
C MET A 35 14.66 17.40 7.13
N THR A 36 15.83 17.96 7.36
CA THR A 36 17.12 17.25 7.42
C THR A 36 17.51 16.76 8.81
N ASN A 37 16.71 17.05 9.85
CA ASN A 37 16.98 16.59 11.23
C ASN A 37 15.67 16.13 11.88
N ASN A 38 15.41 14.82 11.87
CA ASN A 38 14.34 14.23 12.65
C ASN A 38 14.76 14.15 14.12
N SER A 39 14.21 15.04 14.95
CA SER A 39 14.43 15.05 16.38
C SER A 39 13.38 14.21 17.10
N LEU A 40 13.81 13.48 18.13
CA LEU A 40 12.90 12.79 19.05
C LEU A 40 11.92 13.77 19.75
N LEU A 41 12.29 15.05 19.82
CA LEU A 41 11.51 16.10 20.46
C LEU A 41 10.55 16.82 19.50
N ASP A 42 10.57 16.50 18.19
CA ASP A 42 9.63 17.08 17.21
C ASP A 42 8.21 16.60 17.50
N HIS A 43 7.24 17.51 17.34
CA HIS A 43 5.84 17.15 17.39
C HIS A 43 5.49 16.25 16.19
N LYS A 44 4.86 15.10 16.46
CA LYS A 44 4.44 14.12 15.46
C LYS A 44 3.00 13.68 15.73
N ASP A 45 2.19 13.63 14.67
CA ASP A 45 0.85 13.07 14.71
C ASP A 45 0.86 11.72 13.95
N TRP A 46 0.56 10.65 14.66
CA TRP A 46 0.51 9.31 14.08
C TRP A 46 -0.93 8.79 14.08
N GLY A 47 -1.45 8.48 12.88
CA GLY A 47 -2.78 7.91 12.69
C GLY A 47 -2.70 6.39 12.48
N PHE A 48 -3.22 5.62 13.45
CA PHE A 48 -3.31 4.17 13.44
C PHE A 48 -4.29 3.75 14.54
N PRO A 49 -5.05 2.67 14.46
CA PRO A 49 -5.06 1.50 13.61
C PRO A 49 -6.40 1.23 12.87
N VAL A 50 -6.38 0.19 11.98
CA VAL A 50 -7.55 -0.48 11.42
C VAL A 50 -7.91 -1.67 12.31
N PRO A 51 -9.19 -1.94 12.65
CA PRO A 51 -9.62 -3.19 13.30
C PRO A 51 -9.34 -4.38 12.39
N ILE A 52 -8.52 -5.33 12.85
CA ILE A 52 -8.08 -6.50 12.07
C ILE A 52 -8.69 -7.78 12.65
N PHE A 53 -9.38 -8.55 11.81
CA PHE A 53 -9.95 -9.85 12.10
C PHE A 53 -9.10 -10.92 11.41
N TYR A 54 -8.14 -11.50 12.14
CA TYR A 54 -7.19 -12.46 11.61
C TYR A 54 -7.54 -13.91 11.97
N GLY A 55 -7.40 -14.81 11.02
CA GLY A 55 -7.43 -16.26 11.21
C GLY A 55 -8.13 -17.02 10.08
N PRO A 56 -7.86 -18.34 9.95
CA PRO A 56 -8.52 -19.16 8.94
C PRO A 56 -10.04 -19.21 9.13
N GLY A 57 -10.78 -19.05 8.03
CA GLY A 57 -12.24 -19.10 8.03
C GLY A 57 -12.93 -17.83 8.56
N ARG A 58 -12.18 -16.76 8.88
CA ARG A 58 -12.74 -15.50 9.41
C ARG A 58 -13.66 -14.78 8.44
N ILE A 59 -13.60 -15.10 7.13
CA ILE A 59 -14.56 -14.59 6.14
C ILE A 59 -16.01 -14.93 6.51
N ALA A 60 -16.24 -16.05 7.18
CA ALA A 60 -17.57 -16.45 7.67
C ALA A 60 -18.18 -15.48 8.68
N GLU A 61 -17.38 -14.60 9.29
CA GLU A 61 -17.85 -13.60 10.26
C GLU A 61 -18.29 -12.28 9.61
N ILE A 62 -18.10 -12.11 8.29
CA ILE A 62 -18.36 -10.83 7.61
C ILE A 62 -19.82 -10.36 7.80
N GLY A 63 -20.78 -11.28 7.85
CA GLY A 63 -22.18 -10.93 8.12
C GLY A 63 -22.40 -10.32 9.50
N SER A 64 -21.70 -10.81 10.52
CA SER A 64 -21.76 -10.25 11.89
C SER A 64 -20.97 -8.93 11.97
N ILE A 65 -19.84 -8.82 11.28
CA ILE A 65 -19.07 -7.59 11.18
C ILE A 65 -19.91 -6.49 10.52
N CYS A 66 -20.58 -6.78 9.40
CA CYS A 66 -21.49 -5.84 8.75
C CYS A 66 -22.61 -5.37 9.71
N LYS A 67 -23.25 -6.30 10.44
CA LYS A 67 -24.28 -5.92 11.41
C LYS A 67 -23.77 -5.01 12.51
N ASN A 68 -22.59 -5.31 13.05
CA ASN A 68 -21.95 -4.47 14.08
C ASN A 68 -21.57 -3.08 13.56
N LEU A 69 -21.32 -2.97 12.28
CA LEU A 69 -21.06 -1.72 11.58
C LEU A 69 -22.35 -1.10 10.99
N GLU A 70 -23.54 -1.66 11.25
CA GLU A 70 -24.82 -1.18 10.70
C GLU A 70 -24.83 -1.10 9.17
N ILE A 71 -24.20 -2.08 8.50
CA ILE A 71 -24.16 -2.23 7.05
C ILE A 71 -25.25 -3.19 6.61
N ASN A 72 -26.09 -2.78 5.66
CA ASN A 72 -27.26 -3.54 5.20
C ASN A 72 -27.24 -3.85 3.71
N ASN A 73 -26.55 -3.03 2.90
CA ASN A 73 -26.51 -3.17 1.44
C ASN A 73 -25.15 -2.75 0.87
N PRO A 74 -24.03 -3.45 1.17
CA PRO A 74 -22.72 -3.07 0.67
C PRO A 74 -22.58 -3.38 -0.85
N LEU A 75 -21.83 -2.52 -1.56
CA LEU A 75 -21.26 -2.86 -2.86
C LEU A 75 -19.99 -3.69 -2.65
N ILE A 76 -19.96 -4.90 -3.18
CA ILE A 76 -18.75 -5.72 -3.24
C ILE A 76 -17.94 -5.27 -4.46
N VAL A 77 -16.69 -4.85 -4.23
CA VAL A 77 -15.78 -4.40 -5.30
C VAL A 77 -14.60 -5.38 -5.39
N THR A 78 -14.33 -5.85 -6.60
CA THR A 78 -13.21 -6.74 -6.90
C THR A 78 -12.65 -6.48 -8.30
N ASP A 79 -11.52 -7.10 -8.63
CA ASP A 79 -10.96 -7.06 -9.99
C ASP A 79 -11.59 -8.13 -10.91
N ARG A 80 -11.43 -7.91 -12.24
CA ARG A 80 -11.98 -8.83 -13.27
C ARG A 80 -11.49 -10.25 -13.11
N GLY A 81 -10.24 -10.45 -12.70
CA GLY A 81 -9.64 -11.79 -12.52
C GLY A 81 -10.22 -12.54 -11.35
N SER A 82 -10.51 -11.83 -10.26
CA SER A 82 -11.02 -12.39 -9.01
C SER A 82 -12.52 -12.68 -9.03
N SER A 83 -13.28 -12.04 -9.92
CA SER A 83 -14.76 -12.03 -9.92
C SER A 83 -15.43 -13.42 -9.97
N LYS A 84 -14.75 -14.41 -10.57
CA LYS A 84 -15.27 -15.78 -10.72
C LYS A 84 -14.70 -16.77 -9.68
N LEU A 85 -13.84 -16.33 -8.80
CA LEU A 85 -13.21 -17.19 -7.81
C LEU A 85 -14.19 -17.55 -6.68
N SER A 86 -13.99 -18.71 -6.07
CA SER A 86 -14.92 -19.31 -5.10
C SER A 86 -15.18 -18.44 -3.88
N PHE A 87 -14.19 -17.66 -3.44
CA PHE A 87 -14.34 -16.78 -2.29
C PHE A 87 -15.38 -15.66 -2.51
N ILE A 88 -15.63 -15.23 -3.75
CA ILE A 88 -16.70 -14.26 -4.06
C ILE A 88 -18.07 -14.89 -3.79
N GLN A 89 -18.26 -16.15 -4.21
CA GLN A 89 -19.52 -16.86 -3.96
C GLN A 89 -19.71 -17.16 -2.47
N GLU A 90 -18.63 -17.51 -1.76
CA GLU A 90 -18.64 -17.71 -0.32
C GLU A 90 -19.04 -16.41 0.41
N LEU A 91 -18.38 -15.31 0.12
CA LEU A 91 -18.70 -13.98 0.69
C LEU A 91 -20.19 -13.64 0.50
N ARG A 92 -20.69 -13.73 -0.74
CA ARG A 92 -22.10 -13.45 -1.05
C ARG A 92 -23.06 -14.37 -0.31
N SER A 93 -22.72 -15.66 -0.20
CA SER A 93 -23.52 -16.64 0.54
C SER A 93 -23.60 -16.28 2.04
N VAL A 94 -22.49 -15.86 2.65
CA VAL A 94 -22.46 -15.46 4.07
C VAL A 94 -23.30 -14.21 4.29
N LEU A 95 -23.17 -13.19 3.42
CA LEU A 95 -24.00 -11.97 3.50
C LEU A 95 -25.48 -12.28 3.34
N PHE A 96 -25.86 -13.09 2.35
CA PHE A 96 -27.25 -13.50 2.12
C PHE A 96 -27.85 -14.24 3.33
N LYS A 97 -27.11 -15.19 3.92
CA LYS A 97 -27.53 -15.90 5.13
C LYS A 97 -27.68 -14.97 6.34
N ALA A 98 -26.93 -13.88 6.38
CA ALA A 98 -27.04 -12.86 7.42
C ALA A 98 -28.21 -11.88 7.18
N GLY A 99 -28.93 -11.97 6.05
CA GLY A 99 -30.01 -11.08 5.66
C GLY A 99 -29.50 -9.74 5.11
N ILE A 100 -28.27 -9.68 4.60
CA ILE A 100 -27.64 -8.48 4.04
C ILE A 100 -27.70 -8.58 2.51
N SER A 101 -28.32 -7.60 1.85
CA SER A 101 -28.28 -7.45 0.40
C SER A 101 -26.88 -7.07 -0.05
N SER A 102 -26.48 -7.43 -1.26
CA SER A 102 -25.21 -7.00 -1.82
C SER A 102 -25.17 -7.18 -3.33
N GLU A 103 -24.53 -6.28 -4.02
CA GLU A 103 -24.21 -6.41 -5.44
C GLU A 103 -22.70 -6.51 -5.64
N LEU A 104 -22.29 -6.98 -6.84
CA LEU A 104 -20.88 -7.19 -7.19
C LEU A 104 -20.50 -6.27 -8.35
N PHE A 105 -19.56 -5.39 -8.12
CA PHE A 105 -18.84 -4.63 -9.14
C PHE A 105 -17.44 -5.24 -9.34
N PHE A 106 -17.10 -5.59 -10.57
CA PHE A 106 -15.87 -6.33 -10.89
C PHE A 106 -15.13 -5.80 -12.13
N GLU A 107 -15.43 -4.57 -12.53
CA GLU A 107 -14.83 -3.98 -13.74
C GLU A 107 -13.44 -3.36 -13.49
N ILE A 108 -12.84 -3.58 -12.32
CA ILE A 108 -11.50 -3.09 -11.99
C ILE A 108 -10.42 -3.92 -12.72
N SER A 109 -9.54 -3.24 -13.44
CA SER A 109 -8.35 -3.82 -14.10
C SER A 109 -7.17 -3.99 -13.13
N PRO A 110 -6.12 -4.77 -13.48
CA PRO A 110 -4.92 -4.92 -12.66
C PRO A 110 -4.21 -3.59 -12.33
N ASN A 111 -4.34 -2.60 -13.21
CA ASN A 111 -3.90 -1.22 -13.00
C ASN A 111 -5.12 -0.30 -13.12
N PRO A 112 -5.88 -0.06 -12.03
CA PRO A 112 -7.15 0.67 -12.07
C PRO A 112 -7.03 2.03 -12.76
N VAL A 113 -8.04 2.41 -13.54
CA VAL A 113 -8.11 3.69 -14.24
C VAL A 113 -9.34 4.50 -13.81
N GLY A 114 -9.31 5.82 -14.05
CA GLY A 114 -10.37 6.74 -13.58
C GLY A 114 -11.78 6.37 -14.06
N ASP A 115 -11.92 5.93 -15.31
CA ASP A 115 -13.23 5.55 -15.88
C ASP A 115 -13.84 4.34 -15.16
N GLU A 116 -13.02 3.39 -14.70
CA GLU A 116 -13.48 2.23 -13.93
C GLU A 116 -13.96 2.65 -12.53
N ILE A 117 -13.31 3.66 -11.93
CA ILE A 117 -13.73 4.22 -10.64
C ILE A 117 -15.07 4.94 -10.77
N GLU A 118 -15.25 5.74 -11.82
CA GLU A 118 -16.54 6.41 -12.09
C GLU A 118 -17.66 5.39 -12.32
N ALA A 119 -17.41 4.31 -13.09
CA ALA A 119 -18.37 3.23 -13.27
C ALA A 119 -18.75 2.56 -11.93
N GLY A 120 -17.78 2.38 -11.02
CA GLY A 120 -18.04 1.89 -9.67
C GLY A 120 -18.86 2.85 -8.82
N CYS A 121 -18.63 4.15 -8.95
CA CYS A 121 -19.45 5.19 -8.30
C CYS A 121 -20.90 5.17 -8.79
N ILE A 122 -21.12 4.99 -10.09
CA ILE A 122 -22.46 4.84 -10.67
C ILE A 122 -23.14 3.59 -10.10
N ALA A 123 -22.46 2.43 -10.12
CA ALA A 123 -23.00 1.20 -9.56
C ALA A 123 -23.40 1.35 -8.08
N TYR A 124 -22.56 2.02 -7.29
CA TYR A 124 -22.86 2.28 -5.87
C TYR A 124 -24.13 3.11 -5.69
N ARG A 125 -24.28 4.20 -6.46
CA ARG A 125 -25.46 5.10 -6.38
C ARG A 125 -26.73 4.41 -6.87
N ASP A 126 -26.68 3.74 -8.00
CA ASP A 126 -27.84 3.06 -8.62
C ASP A 126 -28.38 1.94 -7.74
N GLY A 127 -27.48 1.18 -7.08
CA GLY A 127 -27.83 0.14 -6.13
C GLY A 127 -28.26 0.65 -4.74
N ASN A 128 -28.20 1.97 -4.48
CA ASN A 128 -28.44 2.58 -3.15
C ASN A 128 -27.63 1.89 -2.06
N HIS A 129 -26.35 1.65 -2.31
CA HIS A 129 -25.46 0.99 -1.37
C HIS A 129 -25.10 1.89 -0.18
N ASP A 130 -24.86 1.27 0.99
CA ASP A 130 -24.57 1.98 2.26
C ASP A 130 -23.12 1.78 2.72
N ALA A 131 -22.38 0.88 2.05
CA ALA A 131 -20.99 0.56 2.37
C ALA A 131 -20.28 -0.05 1.16
N ILE A 132 -18.97 -0.25 1.28
CA ILE A 132 -18.14 -0.92 0.27
C ILE A 132 -17.37 -2.07 0.94
N ILE A 133 -17.34 -3.25 0.29
CA ILE A 133 -16.48 -4.37 0.64
C ILE A 133 -15.49 -4.56 -0.50
N GLY A 134 -14.23 -4.17 -0.29
CA GLY A 134 -13.14 -4.46 -1.23
C GLY A 134 -12.56 -5.85 -0.95
N ILE A 135 -12.64 -6.76 -1.92
CA ILE A 135 -12.10 -8.12 -1.81
C ILE A 135 -11.27 -8.48 -3.03
N GLY A 136 -10.07 -9.00 -2.83
CA GLY A 136 -9.16 -9.39 -3.92
C GLY A 136 -7.71 -9.03 -3.63
N GLY A 137 -6.95 -8.80 -4.70
CA GLY A 137 -5.61 -8.22 -4.63
C GLY A 137 -5.65 -6.70 -4.47
N GLY A 138 -4.46 -6.07 -4.50
CA GLY A 138 -4.32 -4.62 -4.34
C GLY A 138 -5.22 -3.81 -5.27
N SER A 139 -5.29 -4.18 -6.57
CA SER A 139 -6.11 -3.45 -7.55
C SER A 139 -7.60 -3.40 -7.19
N GLY A 140 -8.19 -4.53 -6.79
CA GLY A 140 -9.59 -4.57 -6.36
C GLY A 140 -9.83 -3.71 -5.10
N MET A 141 -8.90 -3.75 -4.15
CA MET A 141 -8.95 -2.94 -2.92
C MET A 141 -8.71 -1.45 -3.20
N ASP A 142 -7.77 -1.10 -4.09
CA ASP A 142 -7.53 0.28 -4.50
C ASP A 142 -8.73 0.87 -5.25
N GLY A 143 -9.35 0.06 -6.14
CA GLY A 143 -10.62 0.43 -6.77
C GLY A 143 -11.72 0.73 -5.74
N ALA A 144 -11.86 -0.13 -4.72
CA ALA A 144 -12.82 0.07 -3.64
C ALA A 144 -12.56 1.36 -2.84
N LYS A 145 -11.29 1.65 -2.52
CA LYS A 145 -10.90 2.90 -1.82
C LYS A 145 -11.13 4.13 -2.68
N ALA A 146 -10.79 4.08 -3.98
CA ALA A 146 -10.99 5.20 -4.89
C ALA A 146 -12.48 5.51 -5.10
N ILE A 147 -13.34 4.50 -5.22
CA ILE A 147 -14.81 4.66 -5.22
C ILE A 147 -15.26 5.29 -3.90
N CYS A 148 -14.78 4.80 -2.77
CA CYS A 148 -15.11 5.34 -1.44
C CYS A 148 -14.73 6.83 -1.30
N LEU A 149 -13.59 7.25 -1.88
CA LEU A 149 -13.13 8.63 -1.85
C LEU A 149 -14.09 9.60 -2.58
N THR A 150 -14.72 9.16 -3.66
CA THR A 150 -15.42 10.06 -4.60
C THR A 150 -16.93 9.91 -4.63
N VAL A 151 -17.47 8.77 -4.21
CA VAL A 151 -18.87 8.40 -4.53
C VAL A 151 -19.93 9.34 -3.97
N ASN A 152 -19.70 9.96 -2.81
CA ASN A 152 -20.66 10.80 -2.10
C ASN A 152 -20.25 12.27 -1.97
N ASN A 153 -19.29 12.74 -2.77
CA ASN A 153 -18.88 14.13 -2.79
C ASN A 153 -18.73 14.66 -4.22
N ASP A 154 -18.56 15.98 -4.36
CA ASP A 154 -18.51 16.67 -5.65
C ASP A 154 -17.06 16.87 -6.16
N PHE A 155 -16.07 16.27 -5.50
CA PHE A 155 -14.68 16.39 -5.92
C PHE A 155 -14.35 15.42 -7.05
N ASP A 156 -13.62 15.92 -8.05
CA ASP A 156 -12.97 15.09 -9.05
C ASP A 156 -11.99 14.11 -8.39
N LEU A 157 -11.88 12.88 -8.92
CA LEU A 157 -10.99 11.84 -8.41
C LEU A 157 -9.54 12.34 -8.22
N TRP A 158 -9.06 13.13 -9.16
CA TRP A 158 -7.68 13.63 -9.14
C TRP A 158 -7.45 14.81 -8.17
N ALA A 159 -8.50 15.30 -7.51
CA ALA A 159 -8.37 16.25 -6.41
C ALA A 159 -7.76 15.58 -5.16
N PHE A 160 -7.88 14.26 -5.04
CA PHE A 160 -7.32 13.46 -3.96
C PHE A 160 -5.85 13.05 -4.15
N ASP A 161 -5.18 13.52 -5.22
CA ASP A 161 -3.75 13.29 -5.43
C ASP A 161 -2.93 13.71 -4.20
N TYR A 162 -2.14 12.76 -3.67
CA TYR A 162 -1.31 12.93 -2.47
C TYR A 162 -0.40 14.16 -2.53
N ASN A 163 0.03 14.56 -3.73
CA ASN A 163 0.87 15.73 -3.94
C ASN A 163 0.08 17.07 -3.98
N LYS A 164 -1.24 17.02 -3.87
CA LYS A 164 -2.13 18.19 -3.86
C LYS A 164 -2.59 18.55 -2.44
N PRO A 165 -3.10 19.78 -2.24
CA PRO A 165 -3.81 20.12 -1.01
C PRO A 165 -5.00 19.18 -0.78
N VAL A 166 -5.15 18.71 0.47
CA VAL A 166 -6.27 17.83 0.84
C VAL A 166 -7.61 18.50 0.60
N PRO A 167 -8.54 17.88 -0.16
CA PRO A 167 -9.90 18.41 -0.32
C PRO A 167 -10.58 18.62 1.02
N GLN A 168 -11.33 19.71 1.16
CA GLN A 168 -12.08 19.99 2.39
C GLN A 168 -13.44 19.31 2.33
N ILE A 169 -13.53 18.11 2.90
CA ILE A 169 -14.77 17.34 3.00
C ILE A 169 -15.65 17.94 4.09
N ARG A 170 -16.94 18.17 3.80
CA ARG A 170 -17.87 18.83 4.71
C ARG A 170 -18.30 17.95 5.88
N SER A 171 -18.41 16.65 5.66
CA SER A 171 -18.77 15.64 6.66
C SER A 171 -18.01 14.35 6.42
N LEU A 172 -17.64 13.64 7.49
CA LEU A 172 -17.00 12.32 7.39
C LEU A 172 -17.96 11.23 6.91
N ASP A 173 -19.27 11.45 7.08
CA ASP A 173 -20.32 10.53 6.59
C ASP A 173 -20.38 10.44 5.06
N LEU A 174 -19.63 11.32 4.35
CA LEU A 174 -19.49 11.22 2.89
C LEU A 174 -18.57 10.09 2.45
N PHE A 175 -17.76 9.52 3.34
CA PHE A 175 -17.02 8.30 3.08
C PHE A 175 -17.83 7.09 3.54
N PRO A 176 -18.29 6.21 2.62
CA PRO A 176 -18.95 4.96 3.01
C PRO A 176 -18.09 4.14 3.98
N LYS A 177 -18.73 3.35 4.83
CA LYS A 177 -18.03 2.33 5.63
C LYS A 177 -17.32 1.38 4.67
N LEU A 178 -16.08 1.02 5.00
CA LEU A 178 -15.19 0.28 4.11
C LEU A 178 -14.63 -0.95 4.82
N ILE A 179 -14.93 -2.15 4.30
CA ILE A 179 -14.35 -3.42 4.76
C ILE A 179 -13.38 -3.90 3.70
N MET A 180 -12.16 -4.31 4.12
CA MET A 180 -11.14 -4.86 3.22
C MET A 180 -10.87 -6.32 3.50
N VAL A 181 -10.80 -7.12 2.42
CA VAL A 181 -10.57 -8.58 2.47
C VAL A 181 -9.48 -8.95 1.46
N PRO A 182 -8.20 -8.91 1.85
CA PRO A 182 -7.11 -9.29 0.96
C PRO A 182 -7.13 -10.78 0.65
N THR A 183 -6.92 -11.13 -0.62
CA THR A 183 -6.74 -12.52 -1.08
C THR A 183 -5.32 -12.77 -1.60
N THR A 184 -4.45 -11.77 -1.49
CA THR A 184 -3.01 -11.83 -1.75
C THR A 184 -2.25 -11.34 -0.53
N ALA A 185 -1.04 -11.82 -0.34
CA ALA A 185 -0.13 -11.36 0.72
C ALA A 185 0.99 -10.52 0.09
N GLY A 186 0.74 -9.25 -0.14
CA GLY A 186 1.67 -8.39 -0.86
C GLY A 186 1.50 -6.91 -0.59
N THR A 187 0.42 -6.34 -1.06
CA THR A 187 0.21 -4.89 -1.11
C THR A 187 -0.01 -4.23 0.26
N GLY A 188 -0.56 -4.95 1.23
CA GLY A 188 -0.96 -4.35 2.52
C GLY A 188 -2.07 -3.29 2.40
N ALA A 189 -2.74 -3.22 1.25
CA ALA A 189 -3.74 -2.20 0.92
C ALA A 189 -4.96 -2.18 1.87
N GLU A 190 -5.13 -3.23 2.66
CA GLU A 190 -6.18 -3.35 3.67
C GLU A 190 -5.94 -2.52 4.93
N THR A 191 -4.80 -1.86 5.07
CA THR A 191 -4.43 -1.16 6.32
C THR A 191 -4.22 0.34 6.17
N GLU A 192 -4.25 0.87 4.95
CA GLU A 192 -3.92 2.27 4.68
C GLU A 192 -4.98 2.97 3.82
N SER A 193 -5.01 4.31 3.84
CA SER A 193 -6.02 5.14 3.18
C SER A 193 -5.74 5.45 1.72
N THR A 194 -4.57 5.04 1.21
CA THR A 194 -4.16 5.37 -0.16
C THR A 194 -4.72 4.40 -1.19
N ALA A 195 -4.98 4.88 -2.40
CA ALA A 195 -5.37 4.08 -3.55
C ALA A 195 -4.49 4.45 -4.75
N MET A 196 -3.93 3.43 -5.42
CA MET A 196 -3.11 3.64 -6.61
C MET A 196 -3.98 3.55 -7.87
N VAL A 197 -4.18 4.67 -8.56
CA VAL A 197 -4.99 4.76 -9.78
C VAL A 197 -4.18 5.34 -10.94
N THR A 198 -4.28 4.73 -12.11
CA THR A 198 -3.60 5.17 -13.32
C THR A 198 -4.40 6.27 -14.00
N HIS A 199 -3.77 7.41 -14.22
CA HIS A 199 -4.31 8.48 -15.05
C HIS A 199 -3.95 8.20 -16.51
N ALA A 200 -4.89 7.66 -17.29
CA ALA A 200 -4.66 7.22 -18.67
C ALA A 200 -4.05 8.33 -19.56
N GLY A 201 -4.56 9.56 -19.48
CA GLY A 201 -4.06 10.69 -20.27
C GLY A 201 -2.63 11.14 -19.93
N LYS A 202 -2.12 10.83 -18.74
CA LYS A 202 -0.74 11.14 -18.33
C LYS A 202 0.18 9.91 -18.41
N GLY A 203 -0.37 8.70 -18.51
CA GLY A 203 0.40 7.45 -18.45
C GLY A 203 1.23 7.35 -17.16
N MET A 204 0.61 7.66 -16.03
CA MET A 204 1.24 7.66 -14.69
C MET A 204 0.25 7.13 -13.66
N LYS A 205 0.75 6.41 -12.65
CA LYS A 205 -0.01 6.11 -11.43
C LYS A 205 0.03 7.29 -10.48
N PHE A 206 -1.10 7.55 -9.87
CA PHE A 206 -1.27 8.56 -8.82
C PHE A 206 -1.66 7.88 -7.52
N CYS A 207 -1.02 8.26 -6.44
CA CYS A 207 -1.42 7.93 -5.09
C CYS A 207 -2.55 8.89 -4.68
N LEU A 208 -3.76 8.35 -4.54
CA LEU A 208 -4.93 9.11 -4.08
C LEU A 208 -5.10 8.87 -2.59
N ASP A 209 -5.31 9.92 -1.82
CA ASP A 209 -5.40 9.83 -0.36
C ASP A 209 -6.34 10.89 0.22
N HIS A 210 -6.97 10.52 1.33
CA HIS A 210 -7.59 11.47 2.24
C HIS A 210 -7.38 11.04 3.69
N PRO A 211 -6.83 11.90 4.59
CA PRO A 211 -6.50 11.52 5.98
C PRO A 211 -7.69 11.04 6.82
N GLN A 212 -8.89 11.34 6.37
CA GLN A 212 -10.14 10.95 7.04
C GLN A 212 -10.77 9.69 6.45
N LEU A 213 -10.28 9.17 5.33
CA LEU A 213 -10.69 7.85 4.86
C LEU A 213 -10.21 6.81 5.88
N LYS A 214 -11.15 6.04 6.42
CA LYS A 214 -10.85 5.01 7.42
C LYS A 214 -11.40 3.66 6.97
N ILE A 215 -10.56 2.66 6.98
CA ILE A 215 -11.00 1.28 6.82
C ILE A 215 -11.69 0.87 8.12
N SER A 216 -12.96 0.46 8.02
CA SER A 216 -13.81 0.12 9.16
C SER A 216 -13.46 -1.25 9.73
N ALA A 217 -13.01 -2.18 8.88
CA ALA A 217 -12.53 -3.50 9.26
C ALA A 217 -11.67 -4.12 8.14
N ALA A 218 -10.62 -4.85 8.50
CA ALA A 218 -9.85 -5.70 7.62
C ALA A 218 -10.02 -7.17 8.05
N ILE A 219 -10.35 -8.07 7.12
CA ILE A 219 -10.48 -9.50 7.38
C ILE A 219 -9.31 -10.22 6.72
N LEU A 220 -8.35 -10.65 7.54
CA LEU A 220 -7.14 -11.35 7.12
C LEU A 220 -7.35 -12.86 7.29
N ASP A 221 -7.94 -13.48 6.28
CA ASP A 221 -8.20 -14.92 6.25
C ASP A 221 -7.20 -15.63 5.33
N PRO A 222 -6.21 -16.35 5.89
CA PRO A 222 -5.19 -17.01 5.07
C PRO A 222 -5.75 -18.10 4.15
N SER A 223 -6.93 -18.66 4.44
CA SER A 223 -7.56 -19.66 3.57
C SER A 223 -7.93 -19.09 2.19
N LEU A 224 -8.21 -17.78 2.10
CA LEU A 224 -8.51 -17.10 0.84
C LEU A 224 -7.29 -16.98 -0.08
N THR A 225 -6.09 -17.17 0.44
CA THR A 225 -4.84 -17.11 -0.33
C THR A 225 -4.36 -18.46 -0.87
N LEU A 226 -4.98 -19.58 -0.46
CA LEU A 226 -4.56 -20.94 -0.87
C LEU A 226 -4.64 -21.17 -2.38
N GLY A 227 -5.64 -20.57 -3.04
CA GLY A 227 -5.82 -20.67 -4.49
C GLY A 227 -4.90 -19.80 -5.34
N LEU A 228 -4.04 -18.97 -4.71
CA LEU A 228 -3.14 -18.07 -5.45
C LEU A 228 -2.02 -18.87 -6.12
N PRO A 229 -1.81 -18.70 -7.46
CA PRO A 229 -0.72 -19.37 -8.16
C PRO A 229 0.66 -19.10 -7.55
N PRO A 230 1.61 -20.05 -7.59
CA PRO A 230 2.95 -19.87 -7.02
C PRO A 230 3.68 -18.63 -7.54
N SER A 231 3.54 -18.31 -8.83
CA SER A 231 4.14 -17.09 -9.40
C SER A 231 3.57 -15.82 -8.77
N LEU A 232 2.25 -15.71 -8.65
CA LEU A 232 1.63 -14.56 -7.99
C LEU A 232 1.94 -14.52 -6.49
N THR A 233 2.01 -15.67 -5.83
CA THR A 233 2.46 -15.75 -4.42
C THR A 233 3.87 -15.21 -4.26
N ALA A 234 4.79 -15.57 -5.18
CA ALA A 234 6.16 -15.08 -5.18
C ALA A 234 6.21 -13.56 -5.42
N TRP A 235 5.53 -13.09 -6.47
CA TRP A 235 5.56 -11.67 -6.87
C TRP A 235 4.97 -10.76 -5.78
N THR A 236 3.80 -11.11 -5.25
CA THR A 236 3.17 -10.34 -4.18
C THR A 236 3.96 -10.43 -2.87
N GLY A 237 4.53 -11.60 -2.56
CA GLY A 237 5.35 -11.76 -1.36
C GLY A 237 6.66 -10.98 -1.40
N VAL A 238 7.30 -10.84 -2.59
CA VAL A 238 8.47 -9.95 -2.75
C VAL A 238 8.06 -8.48 -2.71
N ASP A 239 6.85 -8.15 -3.14
CA ASP A 239 6.28 -6.82 -2.96
C ASP A 239 6.20 -6.44 -1.48
N ALA A 240 5.63 -7.31 -0.63
CA ALA A 240 5.62 -7.12 0.82
C ALA A 240 7.04 -6.99 1.42
N LEU A 241 8.02 -7.77 0.91
CA LEU A 241 9.43 -7.64 1.31
C LEU A 241 9.96 -6.25 0.95
N THR A 242 9.66 -5.78 -0.25
CA THR A 242 10.09 -4.47 -0.74
C THR A 242 9.47 -3.34 0.08
N HIS A 243 8.17 -3.42 0.38
CA HIS A 243 7.48 -2.46 1.26
C HIS A 243 8.18 -2.35 2.61
N ALA A 244 8.43 -3.48 3.27
CA ALA A 244 9.05 -3.50 4.60
C ALA A 244 10.49 -2.95 4.56
N ILE A 245 11.28 -3.28 3.53
CA ILE A 245 12.64 -2.76 3.36
C ILE A 245 12.60 -1.25 3.11
N GLU A 246 11.87 -0.79 2.08
CA GLU A 246 11.86 0.63 1.73
C GLU A 246 11.29 1.49 2.85
N ALA A 247 10.17 1.11 3.46
CA ALA A 247 9.61 1.84 4.58
C ALA A 247 10.58 1.92 5.77
N TYR A 248 11.28 0.82 6.11
CA TYR A 248 12.21 0.84 7.22
C TYR A 248 13.37 1.81 6.99
N ILE A 249 13.89 1.89 5.75
CA ILE A 249 15.03 2.77 5.46
C ILE A 249 14.65 4.23 5.24
N VAL A 250 13.38 4.59 5.04
CA VAL A 250 12.94 6.01 5.03
C VAL A 250 13.49 6.72 6.26
N PRO A 251 14.05 7.94 6.11
CA PRO A 251 14.74 8.62 7.24
C PRO A 251 13.81 9.20 8.30
N ASP A 252 12.49 9.34 8.04
CA ASP A 252 11.56 9.93 9.02
C ASP A 252 11.50 9.12 10.33
N PHE A 253 11.29 9.81 11.44
CA PHE A 253 11.15 9.19 12.77
C PHE A 253 9.71 8.73 12.99
N HIS A 254 9.49 7.43 12.84
CA HIS A 254 8.17 6.81 13.05
C HIS A 254 8.34 5.40 13.66
N PRO A 255 8.56 5.29 14.97
CA PRO A 255 8.90 4.01 15.61
C PRO A 255 7.80 2.94 15.50
N LEU A 256 6.52 3.31 15.35
CA LEU A 256 5.45 2.35 15.11
C LEU A 256 5.62 1.69 13.72
N CYS A 257 5.92 2.48 12.68
CA CYS A 257 6.21 1.95 11.34
C CYS A 257 7.51 1.15 11.33
N ASP A 258 8.57 1.62 12.01
CA ASP A 258 9.85 0.90 12.10
C ASP A 258 9.68 -0.46 12.77
N GLY A 259 8.90 -0.53 13.87
CA GLY A 259 8.59 -1.78 14.54
C GLY A 259 7.79 -2.75 13.67
N ALA A 260 6.78 -2.23 12.96
CA ALA A 260 5.97 -3.01 12.02
C ALA A 260 6.84 -3.56 10.87
N ALA A 261 7.73 -2.73 10.29
CA ALA A 261 8.62 -3.14 9.20
C ALA A 261 9.56 -4.28 9.63
N ILE A 262 10.18 -4.20 10.81
CA ILE A 262 11.10 -5.23 11.30
C ILE A 262 10.35 -6.54 11.55
N GLU A 263 9.17 -6.50 12.15
CA GLU A 263 8.37 -7.72 12.34
C GLU A 263 7.85 -8.29 11.00
N ALA A 264 7.48 -7.42 10.05
CA ALA A 264 7.16 -7.84 8.68
C ALA A 264 8.33 -8.60 8.05
N LEU A 265 9.55 -8.05 8.12
CA LEU A 265 10.76 -8.70 7.57
C LEU A 265 11.00 -10.06 8.22
N ARG A 266 10.81 -10.18 9.53
CA ARG A 266 10.97 -11.46 10.25
C ARG A 266 9.98 -12.53 9.75
N LEU A 267 8.72 -12.16 9.57
CA LEU A 267 7.67 -13.08 9.08
C LEU A 267 7.90 -13.43 7.61
N ILE A 268 8.14 -12.43 6.76
CA ILE A 268 8.37 -12.62 5.32
C ILE A 268 9.65 -13.45 5.09
N GLY A 269 10.72 -13.16 5.84
CA GLY A 269 11.96 -13.93 5.79
C GLY A 269 11.74 -15.42 6.05
N LYS A 270 10.87 -15.75 7.02
CA LYS A 270 10.53 -17.12 7.41
C LYS A 270 9.59 -17.83 6.42
N TYR A 271 8.59 -17.12 5.90
CA TYR A 271 7.45 -17.75 5.26
C TYR A 271 7.35 -17.55 3.74
N LEU A 272 8.04 -16.56 3.15
CA LEU A 272 7.90 -16.24 1.72
C LEU A 272 8.20 -17.44 0.82
N VAL A 273 9.37 -18.01 0.93
CA VAL A 273 9.78 -19.14 0.08
C VAL A 273 8.88 -20.35 0.39
N LYS A 274 8.60 -20.58 1.66
CA LYS A 274 7.75 -21.70 2.09
C LYS A 274 6.32 -21.60 1.55
N SER A 275 5.73 -20.41 1.49
CA SER A 275 4.39 -20.23 0.94
C SER A 275 4.30 -20.47 -0.58
N VAL A 276 5.43 -20.35 -1.29
CA VAL A 276 5.51 -20.64 -2.73
C VAL A 276 5.75 -22.12 -2.99
N GLU A 277 6.66 -22.74 -2.23
CA GLU A 277 7.03 -24.15 -2.39
C GLU A 277 6.00 -25.11 -1.80
N GLU A 278 5.29 -24.68 -0.76
CA GLU A 278 4.24 -25.43 -0.08
C GLU A 278 2.92 -24.65 -0.15
N PRO A 279 2.25 -24.54 -1.32
CA PRO A 279 1.12 -23.63 -1.53
C PRO A 279 -0.09 -23.89 -0.62
N GLU A 280 -0.25 -25.12 -0.14
CA GLU A 280 -1.31 -25.54 0.80
C GLU A 280 -0.93 -25.31 2.27
N ASN A 281 0.27 -24.82 2.57
CA ASN A 281 0.74 -24.59 3.94
C ASN A 281 0.07 -23.34 4.54
N LEU A 282 -1.02 -23.58 5.27
CA LEU A 282 -1.83 -22.50 5.85
C LEU A 282 -1.06 -21.63 6.86
N GLU A 283 -0.09 -22.21 7.61
CA GLU A 283 0.79 -21.43 8.49
C GLU A 283 1.65 -20.44 7.70
N ALA A 284 2.25 -20.92 6.59
CA ALA A 284 3.06 -20.07 5.73
C ALA A 284 2.22 -18.96 5.06
N ARG A 285 1.02 -19.30 4.57
CA ARG A 285 0.07 -18.32 4.04
C ARG A 285 -0.33 -17.27 5.08
N GLY A 286 -0.63 -17.73 6.31
CA GLY A 286 -0.96 -16.83 7.42
C GLY A 286 0.20 -15.93 7.81
N GLY A 287 1.42 -16.49 7.89
CA GLY A 287 2.63 -15.71 8.17
C GLY A 287 2.92 -14.66 7.11
N MET A 288 2.72 -14.98 5.82
CA MET A 288 2.84 -14.00 4.73
C MET A 288 1.75 -12.94 4.77
N LEU A 289 0.51 -13.32 5.06
CA LEU A 289 -0.59 -12.35 5.12
C LEU A 289 -0.40 -11.33 6.25
N VAL A 290 0.01 -11.80 7.45
CA VAL A 290 0.36 -10.89 8.56
C VAL A 290 1.60 -10.07 8.24
N GLY A 291 2.64 -10.67 7.64
CA GLY A 291 3.84 -9.95 7.21
C GLY A 291 3.53 -8.83 6.19
N SER A 292 2.65 -9.12 5.22
CA SER A 292 2.17 -8.14 4.24
C SER A 292 1.38 -7.00 4.90
N CYS A 293 0.47 -7.33 5.81
CA CYS A 293 -0.30 -6.36 6.57
C CYS A 293 0.62 -5.41 7.37
N LEU A 294 1.62 -5.94 8.06
CA LEU A 294 2.60 -5.14 8.81
C LEU A 294 3.47 -4.29 7.88
N ALA A 295 3.84 -4.82 6.71
CA ALA A 295 4.55 -4.06 5.68
C ALA A 295 3.70 -2.87 5.18
N GLY A 296 2.39 -3.10 4.95
CA GLY A 296 1.41 -2.06 4.64
C GLY A 296 1.34 -0.96 5.69
N ILE A 297 1.27 -1.34 6.97
CA ILE A 297 1.34 -0.39 8.08
C ILE A 297 2.65 0.42 8.06
N SER A 298 3.76 -0.22 7.73
CA SER A 298 5.08 0.43 7.79
C SER A 298 5.26 1.52 6.75
N PHE A 299 4.66 1.40 5.57
CA PHE A 299 4.85 2.40 4.52
C PHE A 299 4.00 3.68 4.67
N LEU A 300 3.21 3.82 5.73
CA LEU A 300 2.71 5.13 6.15
C LEU A 300 3.83 6.15 6.35
N LYS A 301 5.05 5.68 6.57
CA LYS A 301 6.27 6.48 6.66
C LYS A 301 6.80 6.93 5.29
N GLY A 302 6.38 6.29 4.21
CA GLY A 302 6.83 6.47 2.83
C GLY A 302 7.54 5.25 2.28
N LEU A 303 7.91 5.31 1.01
CA LEU A 303 8.63 4.28 0.25
C LEU A 303 9.88 4.88 -0.41
N GLY A 304 10.38 4.32 -1.49
CA GLY A 304 11.61 4.77 -2.15
C GLY A 304 11.61 4.58 -3.67
N PHE A 305 12.81 4.56 -4.24
CA PHE A 305 13.00 4.49 -5.69
C PHE A 305 12.55 3.18 -6.32
N VAL A 306 12.45 2.06 -5.57
CA VAL A 306 11.89 0.83 -6.14
C VAL A 306 10.46 1.08 -6.56
N HIS A 307 9.62 1.59 -5.65
CA HIS A 307 8.23 1.89 -5.94
C HIS A 307 8.06 3.02 -6.93
N ALA A 308 8.83 4.11 -6.82
CA ALA A 308 8.77 5.22 -7.76
C ALA A 308 9.02 4.78 -9.22
N ILE A 309 9.98 3.87 -9.44
CA ILE A 309 10.26 3.30 -10.76
C ILE A 309 9.15 2.34 -11.19
N SER A 310 8.75 1.42 -10.32
CA SER A 310 7.80 0.37 -10.68
C SER A 310 6.40 0.90 -10.97
N HIS A 311 5.96 1.96 -10.31
CA HIS A 311 4.69 2.64 -10.60
C HIS A 311 4.65 3.15 -12.05
N MET A 312 5.75 3.74 -12.52
CA MET A 312 5.82 4.28 -13.88
C MET A 312 5.96 3.18 -14.93
N VAL A 313 6.73 2.13 -14.63
CA VAL A 313 6.84 0.95 -15.50
C VAL A 313 5.49 0.24 -15.61
N GLY A 314 4.80 0.03 -14.48
CA GLY A 314 3.47 -0.58 -14.47
C GLY A 314 2.41 0.23 -15.21
N ALA A 315 2.44 1.56 -15.08
CA ALA A 315 1.50 2.45 -15.77
C ALA A 315 1.70 2.49 -17.29
N GLU A 316 2.92 2.25 -17.78
CA GLU A 316 3.27 2.38 -19.20
C GLU A 316 3.29 1.03 -19.94
N TYR A 317 3.66 -0.04 -19.24
CA TYR A 317 3.85 -1.38 -19.85
C TYR A 317 2.92 -2.45 -19.29
N ASP A 318 1.98 -2.07 -18.42
CA ASP A 318 1.00 -2.97 -17.77
C ASP A 318 1.67 -4.18 -17.07
N THR A 319 2.86 -3.97 -16.51
CA THR A 319 3.59 -5.02 -15.79
C THR A 319 2.97 -5.27 -14.42
N GLN A 320 3.07 -6.53 -13.93
CA GLN A 320 2.63 -6.85 -12.59
C GLN A 320 3.54 -6.14 -11.56
N HIS A 321 2.92 -5.41 -10.63
CA HIS A 321 3.61 -4.48 -9.73
C HIS A 321 4.70 -5.14 -8.89
N GLY A 322 4.36 -6.21 -8.15
CA GLY A 322 5.32 -6.91 -7.28
C GLY A 322 6.45 -7.59 -8.05
N LEU A 323 6.18 -8.05 -9.29
CA LEU A 323 7.22 -8.57 -10.17
C LEU A 323 8.20 -7.45 -10.58
N THR A 324 7.68 -6.29 -10.92
CA THR A 324 8.52 -5.14 -11.28
C THR A 324 9.35 -4.68 -10.10
N ASN A 325 8.75 -4.58 -8.89
CA ASN A 325 9.47 -4.28 -7.65
C ASN A 325 10.58 -5.30 -7.39
N ALA A 326 10.30 -6.59 -7.55
CA ALA A 326 11.27 -7.65 -7.33
C ALA A 326 12.51 -7.53 -8.22
N ILE A 327 12.33 -7.12 -9.49
CA ILE A 327 13.44 -6.94 -10.43
C ILE A 327 14.24 -5.68 -10.09
N VAL A 328 13.58 -4.58 -9.72
CA VAL A 328 14.23 -3.28 -9.44
C VAL A 328 14.95 -3.27 -8.09
N LEU A 329 14.43 -4.03 -7.10
CA LEU A 329 14.90 -4.02 -5.72
C LEU A 329 16.43 -4.16 -5.56
N PRO A 330 17.12 -5.16 -6.15
CA PRO A 330 18.56 -5.32 -5.95
C PRO A 330 19.38 -4.12 -6.44
N VAL A 331 18.95 -3.50 -7.54
CA VAL A 331 19.62 -2.31 -8.12
C VAL A 331 19.52 -1.12 -7.16
N VAL A 332 18.34 -0.86 -6.64
CA VAL A 332 18.12 0.26 -5.69
C VAL A 332 18.78 -0.02 -4.33
N LEU A 333 18.84 -1.28 -3.90
CA LEU A 333 19.59 -1.64 -2.68
C LEU A 333 21.08 -1.34 -2.81
N ARG A 334 21.71 -1.61 -3.97
CA ARG A 334 23.12 -1.23 -4.21
C ARG A 334 23.34 0.28 -4.11
N TYR A 335 22.36 1.06 -4.48
CA TYR A 335 22.41 2.52 -4.36
C TYR A 335 22.22 3.01 -2.92
N ASN A 336 21.28 2.43 -2.17
CA ASN A 336 20.88 2.93 -0.86
C ASN A 336 21.73 2.38 0.31
N LEU A 337 22.01 1.08 0.34
CA LEU A 337 22.56 0.40 1.53
C LEU A 337 23.98 0.81 1.95
N PRO A 338 24.91 1.23 1.07
CA PRO A 338 26.25 1.62 1.49
C PRO A 338 26.30 2.74 2.54
N SER A 339 25.25 3.55 2.63
CA SER A 339 25.14 4.66 3.60
C SER A 339 24.24 4.33 4.82
N LEU A 340 23.75 3.10 4.96
CA LEU A 340 22.71 2.73 5.93
C LEU A 340 23.09 1.55 6.84
N ASP A 341 24.36 1.46 7.26
CA ASP A 341 24.89 0.30 8.01
C ASP A 341 24.02 -0.16 9.19
N LYS A 342 23.58 0.78 10.02
CA LYS A 342 22.77 0.44 11.20
C LYS A 342 21.41 -0.16 10.79
N LYS A 343 20.71 0.46 9.85
CA LYS A 343 19.41 -0.03 9.38
C LYS A 343 19.55 -1.36 8.62
N ARG A 344 20.57 -1.49 7.78
CA ARG A 344 20.88 -2.73 7.08
C ARG A 344 21.10 -3.88 8.07
N ASN A 345 21.88 -3.68 9.12
CA ASN A 345 22.16 -4.72 10.12
C ASN A 345 20.89 -5.17 10.84
N HIS A 346 19.98 -4.25 11.19
CA HIS A 346 18.71 -4.60 11.81
C HIS A 346 17.81 -5.40 10.82
N MET A 347 17.78 -5.03 9.54
CA MET A 347 17.03 -5.78 8.53
C MET A 347 17.62 -7.18 8.31
N ALA A 348 18.96 -7.29 8.28
CA ALA A 348 19.64 -8.58 8.17
C ALA A 348 19.32 -9.49 9.36
N ASP A 349 19.32 -8.96 10.58
CA ASP A 349 18.92 -9.71 11.77
C ASP A 349 17.47 -10.20 11.68
N ALA A 350 16.55 -9.34 11.26
CA ALA A 350 15.14 -9.69 11.11
C ALA A 350 14.92 -10.78 10.04
N LEU A 351 15.67 -10.72 8.93
CA LEU A 351 15.63 -11.71 7.86
C LEU A 351 16.40 -12.99 8.15
N GLY A 352 17.14 -13.05 9.29
CA GLY A 352 17.97 -14.19 9.68
C GLY A 352 19.24 -14.35 8.85
N MET A 353 19.76 -13.26 8.27
CA MET A 353 20.96 -13.25 7.44
C MET A 353 22.24 -13.26 8.30
N SER A 354 23.25 -14.03 7.87
CA SER A 354 24.53 -14.12 8.55
C SER A 354 25.54 -13.06 8.09
N ASP A 355 25.59 -12.78 6.79
CA ASP A 355 26.44 -11.72 6.21
C ASP A 355 25.65 -10.39 6.15
N LYS A 356 26.06 -9.47 7.04
CA LYS A 356 25.44 -8.16 7.19
C LYS A 356 26.14 -7.06 6.38
N THR A 357 27.12 -7.39 5.55
CA THR A 357 27.69 -6.44 4.59
C THR A 357 26.66 -6.05 3.54
N SER A 358 26.87 -4.96 2.82
CA SER A 358 25.94 -4.59 1.72
C SER A 358 25.90 -5.68 0.65
N ASP A 359 27.03 -6.23 0.27
CA ASP A 359 27.12 -7.27 -0.73
C ASP A 359 26.47 -8.59 -0.25
N GLY A 360 26.71 -8.98 1.01
CA GLY A 360 26.08 -10.14 1.62
C GLY A 360 24.57 -10.02 1.70
N PHE A 361 24.06 -8.88 2.18
CA PHE A 361 22.63 -8.62 2.24
C PHE A 361 21.97 -8.70 0.83
N ILE A 362 22.56 -8.02 -0.16
CA ILE A 362 22.04 -8.02 -1.53
C ILE A 362 22.13 -9.41 -2.14
N GLY A 363 23.25 -10.12 -1.95
CA GLY A 363 23.44 -11.49 -2.46
C GLY A 363 22.40 -12.46 -1.91
N GLU A 364 22.02 -12.36 -0.63
CA GLU A 364 20.96 -13.20 -0.05
C GLU A 364 19.56 -12.84 -0.58
N ILE A 365 19.30 -11.55 -0.84
CA ILE A 365 18.07 -11.13 -1.53
C ILE A 365 18.04 -11.71 -2.94
N GLU A 366 19.11 -11.58 -3.71
CA GLU A 366 19.21 -12.12 -5.09
C GLU A 366 19.04 -13.64 -5.14
N ALA A 367 19.68 -14.36 -4.22
CA ALA A 367 19.51 -15.81 -4.10
C ALA A 367 18.05 -16.20 -3.82
N LYS A 368 17.36 -15.42 -2.98
CA LYS A 368 15.93 -15.61 -2.71
C LYS A 368 15.09 -15.36 -3.96
N LEU A 369 15.37 -14.29 -4.72
CA LEU A 369 14.68 -13.99 -5.98
C LEU A 369 14.92 -15.07 -7.04
N ASP A 370 16.13 -15.63 -7.14
CA ASP A 370 16.44 -16.76 -8.04
C ASP A 370 15.64 -18.01 -7.65
N ARG A 371 15.55 -18.34 -6.36
CA ARG A 371 14.76 -19.46 -5.85
C ARG A 371 13.26 -19.30 -6.14
N LEU A 372 12.77 -18.06 -6.19
CA LEU A 372 11.39 -17.72 -6.51
C LEU A 372 11.15 -17.59 -8.03
N ASN A 373 12.13 -17.88 -8.87
CA ASN A 373 12.08 -17.78 -10.34
C ASN A 373 11.68 -16.37 -10.83
N ILE A 374 12.14 -15.33 -10.15
CA ILE A 374 11.93 -13.95 -10.61
C ILE A 374 12.86 -13.67 -11.80
N PRO A 375 12.39 -13.08 -12.91
CA PRO A 375 13.22 -12.65 -14.03
C PRO A 375 14.37 -11.72 -13.60
N LYS A 376 15.48 -11.74 -14.34
CA LYS A 376 16.71 -11.02 -13.96
C LYS A 376 16.77 -9.59 -14.47
N SER A 377 15.83 -9.20 -15.32
CA SER A 377 15.80 -7.85 -15.89
C SER A 377 14.38 -7.44 -16.30
N LEU A 378 14.16 -6.14 -16.39
CA LEU A 378 12.90 -5.61 -16.91
C LEU A 378 12.73 -5.91 -18.41
N SER A 379 13.83 -6.09 -19.17
CA SER A 379 13.75 -6.50 -20.57
C SER A 379 13.14 -7.89 -20.75
N GLU A 380 13.35 -8.81 -19.81
CA GLU A 380 12.74 -10.16 -19.85
C GLU A 380 11.21 -10.13 -19.68
N ILE A 381 10.67 -9.02 -19.15
CA ILE A 381 9.22 -8.80 -19.04
C ILE A 381 8.69 -7.75 -20.04
N GLY A 382 9.47 -7.47 -21.10
CA GLY A 382 9.03 -6.67 -22.23
C GLY A 382 9.24 -5.15 -22.10
N VAL A 383 9.99 -4.66 -21.10
CA VAL A 383 10.29 -3.23 -20.95
C VAL A 383 11.49 -2.86 -21.83
N PRO A 384 11.33 -1.97 -22.82
CA PRO A 384 12.40 -1.61 -23.75
C PRO A 384 13.37 -0.60 -23.13
N PHE A 385 14.64 -0.64 -23.56
CA PHE A 385 15.70 0.24 -23.02
C PHE A 385 15.45 1.74 -23.26
N GLU A 386 14.81 2.07 -24.36
CA GLU A 386 14.56 3.44 -24.81
C GLU A 386 13.64 4.22 -23.86
N CYS A 387 12.89 3.53 -23.02
CA CYS A 387 12.00 4.19 -22.06
C CYS A 387 12.72 4.80 -20.84
N ALA A 388 14.00 4.47 -20.62
CA ALA A 388 14.69 4.79 -19.36
C ALA A 388 14.65 6.29 -19.00
N SER A 389 14.87 7.19 -19.96
CA SER A 389 14.79 8.64 -19.70
C SER A 389 13.38 9.07 -19.27
N ARG A 390 12.36 8.63 -20.00
CA ARG A 390 10.96 8.98 -19.74
C ARG A 390 10.47 8.40 -18.39
N ILE A 391 10.80 7.14 -18.11
CA ILE A 391 10.45 6.50 -16.83
C ILE A 391 11.12 7.24 -15.66
N SER A 392 12.41 7.60 -15.78
CA SER A 392 13.12 8.30 -14.71
C SER A 392 12.57 9.70 -14.41
N GLU A 393 12.17 10.46 -15.45
CA GLU A 393 11.54 11.76 -15.28
C GLU A 393 10.19 11.63 -14.53
N LYS A 394 9.36 10.67 -14.94
CA LYS A 394 8.08 10.39 -14.28
C LYS A 394 8.26 9.87 -12.86
N ALA A 395 9.21 8.95 -12.62
CA ALA A 395 9.49 8.40 -11.31
C ALA A 395 9.86 9.49 -10.28
N MET A 396 10.56 10.54 -10.70
CA MET A 396 10.89 11.66 -9.81
C MET A 396 9.68 12.53 -9.44
N LEU A 397 8.54 12.36 -10.10
CA LEU A 397 7.27 13.01 -9.77
C LEU A 397 6.39 12.13 -8.85
N ASP A 398 6.78 10.87 -8.65
CA ASP A 398 6.07 9.95 -7.76
C ASP A 398 6.29 10.33 -6.29
N SER A 399 5.26 10.14 -5.46
CA SER A 399 5.32 10.44 -4.03
C SER A 399 6.41 9.64 -3.30
N ALA A 400 6.66 8.39 -3.71
CA ALA A 400 7.67 7.52 -3.14
C ALA A 400 9.11 8.02 -3.35
N ALA A 401 9.39 8.72 -4.45
CA ALA A 401 10.73 9.22 -4.74
C ALA A 401 11.24 10.21 -3.67
N SER A 402 10.33 11.01 -3.12
CA SER A 402 10.68 12.06 -2.15
C SER A 402 11.18 11.53 -0.81
N THR A 403 10.83 10.28 -0.47
CA THR A 403 11.16 9.63 0.81
C THR A 403 12.32 8.63 0.71
N ASN A 404 12.93 8.45 -0.48
CA ASN A 404 14.11 7.61 -0.64
C ASN A 404 15.26 8.09 0.26
N PRO A 405 15.95 7.21 1.02
CA PRO A 405 16.94 7.60 2.01
C PRO A 405 18.18 8.29 1.41
N VAL A 406 18.61 7.83 0.24
CA VAL A 406 19.71 8.45 -0.51
C VAL A 406 19.12 9.35 -1.58
N ARG A 407 19.41 10.65 -1.49
CA ARG A 407 18.91 11.61 -2.48
C ARG A 407 19.51 11.34 -3.85
N GLY A 408 18.70 11.44 -4.88
CA GLY A 408 19.10 11.34 -6.28
C GLY A 408 18.22 12.24 -7.14
N GLY A 409 18.74 12.64 -8.30
CA GLY A 409 17.98 13.36 -9.32
C GLY A 409 17.62 12.42 -10.49
N VAL A 410 17.02 12.99 -11.54
CA VAL A 410 16.62 12.25 -12.74
C VAL A 410 17.79 11.42 -13.32
N ALA A 411 19.02 11.96 -13.31
CA ALA A 411 20.19 11.26 -13.86
C ALA A 411 20.50 9.95 -13.10
N GLN A 412 20.49 9.99 -11.75
CA GLN A 412 20.73 8.80 -10.91
C GLN A 412 19.61 7.78 -11.08
N VAL A 413 18.35 8.23 -11.08
CA VAL A 413 17.21 7.33 -11.29
C VAL A 413 17.25 6.72 -12.69
N LYS A 414 17.68 7.47 -13.70
CA LYS A 414 17.89 6.93 -15.05
C LYS A 414 18.91 5.79 -15.06
N GLU A 415 20.04 5.94 -14.38
CA GLU A 415 21.03 4.87 -14.26
C GLU A 415 20.44 3.61 -13.58
N LEU A 416 19.62 3.78 -12.53
CA LEU A 416 18.94 2.67 -11.86
C LEU A 416 17.95 1.98 -12.80
N VAL A 417 17.17 2.73 -13.57
CA VAL A 417 16.25 2.17 -14.58
C VAL A 417 17.01 1.42 -15.68
N GLU A 418 18.07 2.02 -16.23
CA GLU A 418 18.90 1.37 -17.26
C GLU A 418 19.54 0.06 -16.77
N GLN A 419 20.04 0.04 -15.54
CA GLN A 419 20.57 -1.18 -14.91
C GLN A 419 19.48 -2.23 -14.74
N SER A 420 18.30 -1.83 -14.27
CA SER A 420 17.16 -2.74 -14.09
C SER A 420 16.65 -3.33 -15.41
N ILE A 421 16.74 -2.58 -16.53
CA ILE A 421 16.35 -3.08 -17.85
C ILE A 421 17.38 -4.05 -18.40
N LYS A 422 18.68 -3.73 -18.30
CA LYS A 422 19.76 -4.54 -18.91
C LYS A 422 20.04 -5.81 -18.10
N LYS A 423 20.29 -5.65 -16.81
CA LYS A 423 20.65 -6.74 -15.90
C LYS A 423 20.57 -6.23 -14.46
N ALA A 424 19.49 -6.54 -13.78
CA ALA A 424 19.31 -6.14 -12.37
C ALA A 424 20.18 -6.98 -11.41
N ARG A 425 20.52 -8.24 -11.77
CA ARG A 425 21.35 -9.17 -11.00
C ARG A 425 22.07 -10.21 -11.86
#